data_308b3102748abee3cc9848793511c2ac
#
_entry.id   308b3102748abee3cc9848793511c2ac
#
_cell.length_a   1.000
_cell.length_b   1.000
_cell.length_c   1.000
_cell.angle_alpha   90.00
_cell.angle_beta   90.00
_cell.angle_gamma   90.00
#
_symmetry.space_group_name_H-M   'P 1'
#
loop_
_entity.id
_entity.type
_entity.pdbx_description
1 polymer ?
#
loop_
_entity_poly.entity_id
_entity_poly.type
_entity_poly.pdbx_seq_one_letter_code
_entity_poly.pdbx_strand_id
1 'polypeptide(L)'
;LNAKEKNKMAFTSANFPAEMVKEVFVGAKGHSTIANLCGMTPIAFSGTDVMVFSFDGEANLVGEGEAKAAHTNGKDIVKIVPRKIEYGARVSDEFIRCSDEKKIEYLKAFNEGFEKKLARGLDIMAMHGVNPKTGVIATTLIGDNSFDTNDDVTSVTYNSADPEGNIATAVASIGDYDMNGVAMSKAFAAALASLKVNGVAQYPELGWGAKATSIKGVPVDINSTVSFVDGEYAYAGDFANAFKWGYADKINFEVIEYGNPDN
;
A
#
# COMPACT_ATOMS: atom_id res chain seq x y z
N LEU A 1 -4.10 29.00 -46.92
CA LEU A 1 -5.36 28.40 -46.54
C LEU A 1 -5.04 27.13 -45.72
N ASN A 2 -5.36 27.20 -44.46
CA ASN A 2 -4.92 26.33 -43.41
C ASN A 2 -5.54 24.96 -43.49
N ALA A 3 -4.69 23.95 -43.71
CA ALA A 3 -4.97 22.56 -43.42
C ALA A 3 -4.01 22.10 -42.31
N LYS A 4 -4.28 22.42 -41.08
CA LYS A 4 -3.68 21.84 -39.89
C LYS A 4 -4.66 21.87 -38.70
N GLU A 5 -5.85 21.35 -38.90
CA GLU A 5 -6.55 20.72 -37.81
C GLU A 5 -6.02 19.28 -37.73
N LYS A 6 -4.90 19.13 -37.06
CA LYS A 6 -4.45 17.81 -36.62
C LYS A 6 -5.38 17.40 -35.50
N ASN A 7 -6.15 16.35 -35.73
CA ASN A 7 -6.97 15.66 -34.74
C ASN A 7 -6.12 15.37 -33.51
N LYS A 8 -6.23 16.20 -32.49
CA LYS A 8 -5.77 15.92 -31.15
C LYS A 8 -6.68 14.83 -30.60
N MET A 9 -6.26 13.57 -30.63
CA MET A 9 -6.89 12.55 -29.81
C MET A 9 -6.47 12.81 -28.37
N ALA A 10 -7.16 13.70 -27.70
CA ALA A 10 -7.10 13.78 -26.24
C ALA A 10 -7.92 12.63 -25.70
N PHE A 11 -7.28 11.63 -25.14
CA PHE A 11 -7.96 10.66 -24.29
C PHE A 11 -8.27 11.38 -22.97
N THR A 12 -9.44 11.96 -22.89
CA THR A 12 -9.96 12.50 -21.64
C THR A 12 -10.63 11.36 -20.86
N SER A 13 -10.78 11.54 -19.55
CA SER A 13 -11.52 10.60 -18.68
C SER A 13 -12.94 10.30 -19.19
N ALA A 14 -13.50 11.14 -20.04
CA ALA A 14 -14.76 10.93 -20.74
C ALA A 14 -14.72 9.81 -21.79
N ASN A 15 -13.53 9.43 -22.27
CA ASN A 15 -13.34 8.39 -23.25
C ASN A 15 -13.08 7.00 -22.64
N PHE A 16 -12.93 6.93 -21.31
CA PHE A 16 -12.79 5.68 -20.60
C PHE A 16 -14.08 5.37 -19.82
N PRO A 17 -14.72 4.21 -20.06
CA PRO A 17 -15.87 3.79 -19.27
C PRO A 17 -15.51 3.75 -17.79
N ALA A 18 -16.43 4.20 -16.93
CA ALA A 18 -16.25 4.17 -15.48
C ALA A 18 -15.92 2.75 -14.95
N GLU A 19 -16.43 1.73 -15.63
CA GLU A 19 -16.11 0.32 -15.36
C GLU A 19 -14.63 0.00 -15.56
N MET A 20 -14.00 0.52 -16.61
CA MET A 20 -12.58 0.30 -16.90
C MET A 20 -11.69 0.96 -15.82
N VAL A 21 -12.06 2.13 -15.32
CA VAL A 21 -11.38 2.79 -14.19
C VAL A 21 -11.50 1.95 -12.92
N LYS A 22 -12.68 1.43 -12.66
CA LYS A 22 -12.94 0.54 -11.52
C LYS A 22 -12.14 -0.76 -11.60
N GLU A 23 -12.01 -1.34 -12.79
CA GLU A 23 -11.20 -2.53 -13.03
C GLU A 23 -9.73 -2.32 -12.67
N VAL A 24 -9.15 -1.15 -13.02
CA VAL A 24 -7.75 -0.80 -12.66
C VAL A 24 -7.54 -0.83 -11.15
N PHE A 25 -8.43 -0.27 -10.35
CA PHE A 25 -8.30 -0.31 -8.88
C PHE A 25 -8.51 -1.71 -8.30
N VAL A 26 -9.44 -2.48 -8.86
CA VAL A 26 -9.65 -3.88 -8.45
C VAL A 26 -8.43 -4.74 -8.77
N GLY A 27 -7.84 -4.56 -9.95
CA GLY A 27 -6.61 -5.23 -10.35
C GLY A 27 -5.43 -4.85 -9.46
N ALA A 28 -5.27 -3.55 -9.15
CA ALA A 28 -4.23 -3.07 -8.25
C ALA A 28 -4.32 -3.74 -6.86
N LYS A 29 -5.51 -3.93 -6.32
CA LYS A 29 -5.72 -4.61 -5.03
C LYS A 29 -5.09 -6.01 -5.00
N GLY A 30 -5.19 -6.78 -6.08
CA GLY A 30 -4.62 -8.12 -6.15
C GLY A 30 -3.09 -8.17 -6.17
N HIS A 31 -2.41 -7.04 -6.32
CA HIS A 31 -0.95 -6.93 -6.41
C HIS A 31 -0.30 -6.11 -5.28
N SER A 32 -1.09 -5.48 -4.42
CA SER A 32 -0.61 -4.64 -3.32
C SER A 32 -0.80 -5.34 -1.99
N THR A 33 0.25 -5.38 -1.19
CA THR A 33 0.24 -5.87 0.19
C THR A 33 -0.65 -5.01 1.08
N ILE A 34 -0.52 -3.69 0.97
CA ILE A 34 -1.34 -2.73 1.73
C ILE A 34 -2.82 -2.90 1.38
N ALA A 35 -3.15 -3.02 0.10
CA ALA A 35 -4.54 -3.21 -0.32
C ALA A 35 -5.13 -4.57 0.10
N ASN A 36 -4.28 -5.59 0.29
CA ASN A 36 -4.72 -6.92 0.75
C ASN A 36 -4.94 -6.98 2.27
N LEU A 37 -4.07 -6.34 3.04
CA LEU A 37 -4.09 -6.41 4.51
C LEU A 37 -4.89 -5.29 5.16
N CYS A 38 -4.88 -4.08 4.57
CA CYS A 38 -5.52 -2.90 5.14
C CYS A 38 -6.90 -2.64 4.54
N GLY A 39 -7.79 -2.07 5.34
CA GLY A 39 -9.10 -1.63 4.89
C GLY A 39 -9.02 -0.45 3.92
N MET A 40 -9.84 -0.49 2.86
CA MET A 40 -9.97 0.62 1.91
C MET A 40 -11.09 1.57 2.39
N THR A 41 -10.78 2.87 2.39
CA THR A 41 -11.75 3.93 2.69
C THR A 41 -11.75 4.92 1.52
N PRO A 42 -12.90 5.23 0.89
CA PRO A 42 -12.97 6.25 -0.14
C PRO A 42 -12.51 7.61 0.40
N ILE A 43 -11.67 8.31 -0.34
CA ILE A 43 -11.13 9.62 0.04
C ILE A 43 -11.70 10.67 -0.91
N ALA A 44 -12.19 11.79 -0.38
CA ALA A 44 -12.60 12.92 -1.21
C ALA A 44 -11.37 13.55 -1.89
N PHE A 45 -11.52 14.04 -3.11
CA PHE A 45 -10.43 14.70 -3.85
C PHE A 45 -9.87 15.93 -3.13
N SER A 46 -10.69 16.62 -2.34
CA SER A 46 -10.31 17.75 -1.49
C SER A 46 -9.59 17.36 -0.20
N GLY A 47 -9.44 16.06 0.06
CA GLY A 47 -9.01 15.51 1.34
C GLY A 47 -10.18 15.15 2.24
N THR A 48 -9.90 14.35 3.25
CA THR A 48 -10.88 13.91 4.26
C THR A 48 -10.28 14.09 5.64
N ASP A 49 -11.03 14.71 6.54
CA ASP A 49 -10.64 14.85 7.93
C ASP A 49 -11.16 13.64 8.71
N VAL A 50 -10.26 12.92 9.36
CA VAL A 50 -10.59 11.77 10.22
C VAL A 50 -10.37 12.19 11.67
N MET A 51 -11.41 12.07 12.48
CA MET A 51 -11.28 12.28 13.93
C MET A 51 -10.72 11.01 14.58
N VAL A 52 -9.66 11.17 15.31
CA VAL A 52 -9.08 10.12 16.15
C VAL A 52 -9.34 10.50 17.60
N PHE A 53 -9.90 9.57 18.36
CA PHE A 53 -10.10 9.74 19.78
C PHE A 53 -9.09 8.88 20.52
N SER A 54 -8.31 9.48 21.41
CA SER A 54 -7.47 8.77 22.36
C SER A 54 -8.13 8.78 23.74
N PHE A 55 -8.14 7.62 24.36
CA PHE A 55 -8.60 7.45 25.74
C PHE A 55 -7.37 7.14 26.59
N ASP A 56 -6.93 8.14 27.37
CA ASP A 56 -5.81 7.97 28.28
C ASP A 56 -6.30 7.53 29.66
N GLY A 57 -5.61 6.54 30.20
CA GLY A 57 -5.84 6.04 31.54
C GLY A 57 -6.88 4.92 31.66
N GLU A 58 -6.82 4.25 32.79
CA GLU A 58 -7.67 3.12 33.11
C GLU A 58 -9.00 3.56 33.76
N ALA A 59 -10.03 2.72 33.63
CA ALA A 59 -11.29 2.91 34.33
C ALA A 59 -11.07 2.87 35.84
N ASN A 60 -11.54 3.89 36.57
CA ASN A 60 -11.43 3.94 38.03
C ASN A 60 -12.56 3.17 38.71
N LEU A 61 -12.20 2.32 39.66
CA LEU A 61 -13.15 1.71 40.61
C LEU A 61 -13.48 2.70 41.73
N VAL A 62 -14.73 3.13 41.77
CA VAL A 62 -15.20 4.15 42.73
C VAL A 62 -16.12 3.52 43.75
N GLY A 63 -15.87 3.75 45.04
CA GLY A 63 -16.74 3.33 46.13
C GLY A 63 -18.07 4.11 46.20
N GLU A 64 -19.03 3.57 46.89
CA GLU A 64 -20.31 4.24 47.09
C GLU A 64 -20.12 5.58 47.86
N GLY A 65 -20.52 6.70 47.20
CA GLY A 65 -20.39 8.04 47.75
C GLY A 65 -19.05 8.74 47.47
N GLU A 66 -18.11 8.14 46.75
CA GLU A 66 -16.86 8.76 46.36
C GLU A 66 -16.99 9.63 45.09
N ALA A 67 -16.11 10.63 44.99
CA ALA A 67 -16.06 11.52 43.85
C ALA A 67 -15.56 10.79 42.61
N LYS A 68 -16.25 10.97 41.47
CA LYS A 68 -15.84 10.44 40.18
C LYS A 68 -14.68 11.26 39.60
N ALA A 69 -13.59 10.60 39.25
CA ALA A 69 -12.51 11.23 38.49
C ALA A 69 -12.95 11.48 37.03
N ALA A 70 -12.69 12.67 36.52
CA ALA A 70 -12.88 12.98 35.11
C ALA A 70 -11.55 12.75 34.39
N HIS A 71 -11.59 11.95 33.34
CA HIS A 71 -10.47 11.77 32.42
C HIS A 71 -10.62 12.73 31.25
N THR A 72 -9.50 13.27 30.75
CA THR A 72 -9.49 14.12 29.58
C THR A 72 -9.25 13.21 28.37
N ASN A 73 -10.22 13.15 27.47
CA ASN A 73 -10.06 12.42 26.20
C ASN A 73 -9.34 13.33 25.20
N GLY A 74 -8.28 12.84 24.61
CA GLY A 74 -7.65 13.47 23.45
C GLY A 74 -8.56 13.37 22.22
N LYS A 75 -8.60 14.45 21.45
CA LYS A 75 -9.32 14.49 20.16
C LYS A 75 -8.38 15.13 19.16
N ASP A 76 -7.89 14.32 18.23
CA ASP A 76 -7.05 14.75 17.14
C ASP A 76 -7.77 14.64 15.79
N ILE A 77 -7.44 15.55 14.89
CA ILE A 77 -7.96 15.54 13.52
C ILE A 77 -6.80 15.23 12.60
N VAL A 78 -6.82 14.03 12.02
CA VAL A 78 -5.85 13.63 10.99
C VAL A 78 -6.43 13.96 9.62
N LYS A 79 -5.76 14.82 8.88
CA LYS A 79 -6.16 15.20 7.53
C LYS A 79 -5.50 14.28 6.51
N ILE A 80 -6.31 13.48 5.82
CA ILE A 80 -5.86 12.64 4.71
C ILE A 80 -5.92 13.46 3.42
N VAL A 81 -4.77 13.69 2.77
CA VAL A 81 -4.67 14.43 1.51
C VAL A 81 -4.28 13.49 0.38
N PRO A 82 -5.09 13.38 -0.70
CA PRO A 82 -4.76 12.53 -1.84
C PRO A 82 -3.42 12.93 -2.47
N ARG A 83 -2.64 11.94 -2.89
CA ARG A 83 -1.39 12.13 -3.62
C ARG A 83 -1.53 11.65 -5.05
N LYS A 84 -0.97 12.40 -5.98
CA LYS A 84 -1.04 12.08 -7.40
C LYS A 84 0.10 11.10 -7.74
N ILE A 85 -0.26 9.98 -8.37
CA ILE A 85 0.69 9.04 -8.95
C ILE A 85 0.58 9.16 -10.47
N GLU A 86 1.70 9.30 -11.15
CA GLU A 86 1.78 9.37 -12.60
C GLU A 86 2.63 8.23 -13.16
N TYR A 87 2.19 7.67 -14.27
CA TYR A 87 2.95 6.71 -15.05
C TYR A 87 2.73 6.98 -16.53
N GLY A 88 3.80 7.13 -17.28
CA GLY A 88 3.76 7.40 -18.71
C GLY A 88 4.50 6.33 -19.52
N ALA A 89 3.97 6.02 -20.69
CA ALA A 89 4.64 5.19 -21.69
C ALA A 89 4.69 5.94 -23.03
N ARG A 90 5.80 5.77 -23.75
CA ARG A 90 5.91 6.28 -25.12
C ARG A 90 5.31 5.27 -26.09
N VAL A 91 4.54 5.77 -27.01
CA VAL A 91 4.02 5.00 -28.14
C VAL A 91 4.57 5.58 -29.44
N SER A 92 4.81 4.71 -30.44
CA SER A 92 5.30 5.15 -31.75
C SER A 92 4.18 5.77 -32.60
N ASP A 93 4.57 6.58 -33.59
CA ASP A 93 3.62 7.13 -34.58
C ASP A 93 2.87 6.05 -35.35
N GLU A 94 3.48 4.87 -35.53
CA GLU A 94 2.86 3.72 -36.13
C GLU A 94 1.68 3.20 -35.32
N PHE A 95 1.78 3.25 -34.00
CA PHE A 95 0.67 2.91 -33.10
C PHE A 95 -0.53 3.86 -33.28
N ILE A 96 -0.27 5.16 -33.43
CA ILE A 96 -1.34 6.14 -33.65
C ILE A 96 -2.12 5.84 -34.94
N ARG A 97 -1.45 5.25 -35.94
CA ARG A 97 -2.00 4.91 -37.26
C ARG A 97 -2.57 3.50 -37.35
N CYS A 98 -2.42 2.66 -36.34
CA CYS A 98 -2.95 1.29 -36.39
C CYS A 98 -4.49 1.26 -36.22
N SER A 99 -5.08 0.09 -36.49
CA SER A 99 -6.53 -0.12 -36.36
C SER A 99 -6.99 0.06 -34.90
N ASP A 100 -8.26 0.43 -34.72
CA ASP A 100 -8.83 0.66 -33.39
C ASP A 100 -8.83 -0.60 -32.51
N GLU A 101 -8.93 -1.79 -33.11
CA GLU A 101 -8.81 -3.08 -32.41
C GLU A 101 -7.43 -3.24 -31.76
N LYS A 102 -6.34 -2.93 -32.48
CA LYS A 102 -4.97 -2.97 -31.93
C LYS A 102 -4.75 -1.91 -30.87
N LYS A 103 -5.38 -0.74 -30.99
CA LYS A 103 -5.33 0.29 -29.95
C LYS A 103 -5.99 -0.20 -28.64
N ILE A 104 -7.13 -0.89 -28.75
CA ILE A 104 -7.84 -1.46 -27.60
C ILE A 104 -6.99 -2.53 -26.90
N GLU A 105 -6.37 -3.44 -27.66
CA GLU A 105 -5.47 -4.46 -27.11
C GLU A 105 -4.28 -3.84 -26.36
N TYR A 106 -3.67 -2.81 -26.94
CA TYR A 106 -2.57 -2.09 -26.30
C TYR A 106 -3.03 -1.40 -25.01
N LEU A 107 -4.18 -0.73 -25.03
CA LEU A 107 -4.73 -0.05 -23.86
C LEU A 107 -5.03 -1.05 -22.73
N LYS A 108 -5.52 -2.26 -23.05
CA LYS A 108 -5.70 -3.31 -22.05
C LYS A 108 -4.37 -3.74 -21.43
N ALA A 109 -3.36 -4.03 -22.27
CA ALA A 109 -2.03 -4.40 -21.79
C ALA A 109 -1.35 -3.28 -20.99
N PHE A 110 -1.56 -2.02 -21.41
CA PHE A 110 -1.09 -0.85 -20.66
C PHE A 110 -1.77 -0.75 -19.29
N ASN A 111 -3.09 -0.94 -19.22
CA ASN A 111 -3.83 -0.90 -17.97
C ASN A 111 -3.35 -1.99 -17.00
N GLU A 112 -3.18 -3.24 -17.46
CA GLU A 112 -2.63 -4.32 -16.63
C GLU A 112 -1.23 -3.99 -16.10
N GLY A 113 -0.38 -3.39 -16.92
CA GLY A 113 0.93 -2.90 -16.52
C GLY A 113 0.86 -1.77 -15.50
N PHE A 114 -0.07 -0.84 -15.72
CA PHE A 114 -0.32 0.30 -14.84
C PHE A 114 -0.84 -0.14 -13.47
N GLU A 115 -1.79 -1.08 -13.42
CA GLU A 115 -2.31 -1.69 -12.18
C GLU A 115 -1.18 -2.22 -11.29
N LYS A 116 -0.25 -2.98 -11.88
CA LYS A 116 0.91 -3.51 -11.15
C LYS A 116 1.85 -2.42 -10.65
N LYS A 117 2.04 -1.36 -11.43
CA LYS A 117 2.88 -0.21 -11.04
C LYS A 117 2.21 0.63 -9.98
N LEU A 118 0.89 0.84 -10.07
CA LEU A 118 0.10 1.54 -9.07
C LEU A 118 0.14 0.80 -7.72
N ALA A 119 -0.11 -0.51 -7.73
CA ALA A 119 -0.06 -1.37 -6.56
C ALA A 119 1.32 -1.33 -5.89
N ARG A 120 2.37 -1.50 -6.69
CA ARG A 120 3.76 -1.40 -6.21
C ARG A 120 4.07 -0.01 -5.64
N GLY A 121 3.61 1.05 -6.31
CA GLY A 121 3.80 2.42 -5.84
C GLY A 121 3.10 2.69 -4.51
N LEU A 122 1.86 2.20 -4.35
CA LEU A 122 1.13 2.30 -3.09
C LEU A 122 1.89 1.63 -1.95
N ASP A 123 2.35 0.39 -2.15
CA ASP A 123 3.10 -0.34 -1.13
C ASP A 123 4.39 0.39 -0.72
N ILE A 124 5.19 0.83 -1.70
CA ILE A 124 6.46 1.51 -1.44
C ILE A 124 6.25 2.83 -0.68
N MET A 125 5.24 3.60 -1.06
CA MET A 125 4.94 4.87 -0.39
C MET A 125 4.40 4.64 1.02
N ALA A 126 3.50 3.67 1.21
CA ALA A 126 2.88 3.40 2.50
C ALA A 126 3.86 2.76 3.50
N MET A 127 4.72 1.86 3.04
CA MET A 127 5.69 1.19 3.91
C MET A 127 6.90 2.09 4.18
N HIS A 128 7.51 2.64 3.14
CA HIS A 128 8.84 3.27 3.24
C HIS A 128 8.84 4.80 3.15
N GLY A 129 7.72 5.45 2.82
CA GLY A 129 7.68 6.90 2.70
C GLY A 129 8.55 7.48 1.57
N VAL A 130 8.94 6.65 0.60
CA VAL A 130 9.84 7.04 -0.50
C VAL A 130 9.11 7.19 -1.82
N ASN A 131 9.67 7.97 -2.72
CA ASN A 131 9.18 8.06 -4.09
C ASN A 131 9.53 6.76 -4.85
N PRO A 132 8.55 6.02 -5.40
CA PRO A 132 8.80 4.74 -6.05
C PRO A 132 9.73 4.79 -7.26
N LYS A 133 9.83 5.94 -7.95
CA LYS A 133 10.69 6.15 -9.12
C LYS A 133 12.16 6.37 -8.71
N THR A 134 12.39 7.14 -7.66
CA THR A 134 13.74 7.60 -7.28
C THR A 134 14.31 6.87 -6.07
N GLY A 135 13.48 6.21 -5.25
CA GLY A 135 13.90 5.60 -3.98
C GLY A 135 14.24 6.63 -2.88
N VAL A 136 13.98 7.92 -3.13
CA VAL A 136 14.32 8.98 -2.18
C VAL A 136 13.13 9.25 -1.26
N ILE A 137 13.41 9.50 0.02
CA ILE A 137 12.39 9.84 1.02
C ILE A 137 11.61 11.08 0.58
N ALA A 138 10.29 10.98 0.61
CA ALA A 138 9.35 11.99 0.14
C ALA A 138 8.68 12.73 1.32
N THR A 139 9.46 13.29 2.24
CA THR A 139 9.00 13.92 3.48
C THR A 139 7.94 15.00 3.26
N THR A 140 8.08 15.83 2.22
CA THR A 140 7.12 16.91 1.90
C THR A 140 5.79 16.40 1.37
N LEU A 141 5.76 15.19 0.81
CA LEU A 141 4.57 14.60 0.19
C LEU A 141 3.90 13.57 1.09
N ILE A 142 4.66 12.76 1.78
CA ILE A 142 4.18 11.65 2.59
C ILE A 142 4.24 11.99 4.08
N GLY A 143 5.31 12.69 4.52
CA GLY A 143 5.53 13.02 5.93
C GLY A 143 5.68 11.74 6.76
N ASP A 144 5.05 11.73 7.93
CA ASP A 144 5.07 10.62 8.88
C ASP A 144 3.97 9.56 8.61
N ASN A 145 3.39 9.57 7.40
CA ASN A 145 2.29 8.67 7.01
C ASN A 145 2.79 7.36 6.35
N SER A 146 3.98 6.90 6.69
CA SER A 146 4.49 5.59 6.28
C SER A 146 4.97 4.81 7.49
N PHE A 147 5.10 3.48 7.35
CA PHE A 147 5.52 2.65 8.48
C PHE A 147 6.95 2.98 8.93
N ASP A 148 7.87 3.25 8.01
CA ASP A 148 9.27 3.55 8.34
C ASP A 148 9.48 4.96 8.91
N THR A 149 8.54 5.89 8.68
CA THR A 149 8.67 7.28 9.14
C THR A 149 7.77 7.61 10.33
N ASN A 150 6.89 6.71 10.73
CA ASN A 150 5.98 6.91 11.84
C ASN A 150 6.66 6.50 13.16
N ASP A 151 6.73 7.43 14.11
CA ASP A 151 7.36 7.22 15.42
C ASP A 151 6.61 6.20 16.29
N ASP A 152 5.32 5.92 16.01
CA ASP A 152 4.52 4.92 16.72
C ASP A 152 4.83 3.48 16.29
N VAL A 153 5.64 3.28 15.24
CA VAL A 153 6.04 1.96 14.76
C VAL A 153 7.31 1.50 15.48
N THR A 154 7.20 0.42 16.22
CA THR A 154 8.34 -0.17 16.95
C THR A 154 9.20 -1.00 16.02
N SER A 155 10.51 -0.72 15.98
CA SER A 155 11.48 -1.50 15.20
C SER A 155 12.02 -2.68 16.00
N VAL A 156 12.03 -3.86 15.39
CA VAL A 156 12.62 -5.09 15.95
C VAL A 156 13.84 -5.48 15.12
N THR A 157 14.98 -5.66 15.78
CA THR A 157 16.21 -6.07 15.09
C THR A 157 16.06 -7.46 14.47
N TYR A 158 16.26 -7.56 13.16
CA TYR A 158 16.14 -8.83 12.44
C TYR A 158 17.28 -9.82 12.80
N ASN A 159 16.88 -11.01 13.23
CA ASN A 159 17.75 -12.16 13.42
C ASN A 159 17.39 -13.25 12.41
N SER A 160 18.24 -13.46 11.43
CA SER A 160 18.00 -14.47 10.38
C SER A 160 18.06 -15.92 10.90
N ALA A 161 18.69 -16.15 12.03
CA ALA A 161 18.78 -17.48 12.65
C ALA A 161 17.50 -17.85 13.43
N ASP A 162 16.70 -16.85 13.80
CA ASP A 162 15.45 -17.05 14.55
C ASP A 162 14.33 -16.13 14.01
N PRO A 163 13.84 -16.38 12.80
CA PRO A 163 12.78 -15.56 12.21
C PRO A 163 11.44 -15.68 12.96
N GLU A 164 11.18 -16.80 13.65
CA GLU A 164 9.98 -16.98 14.48
C GLU A 164 10.05 -16.13 15.75
N GLY A 165 11.23 -16.06 16.38
CA GLY A 165 11.48 -15.17 17.53
C GLY A 165 11.34 -13.69 17.19
N ASN A 166 11.65 -13.28 15.95
CA ASN A 166 11.39 -11.90 15.50
C ASN A 166 9.88 -11.57 15.54
N ILE A 167 9.04 -12.47 15.02
CA ILE A 167 7.57 -12.30 15.08
C ILE A 167 7.08 -12.28 16.53
N ALA A 168 7.58 -13.20 17.38
CA ALA A 168 7.19 -13.23 18.79
C ALA A 168 7.56 -11.91 19.52
N THR A 169 8.73 -11.34 19.20
CA THR A 169 9.15 -10.04 19.74
C THR A 169 8.26 -8.92 19.23
N ALA A 170 7.92 -8.93 17.94
CA ALA A 170 6.99 -7.94 17.37
C ALA A 170 5.62 -8.01 18.04
N VAL A 171 5.05 -9.21 18.24
CA VAL A 171 3.78 -9.41 18.95
C VAL A 171 3.84 -8.87 20.37
N ALA A 172 4.94 -9.09 21.09
CA ALA A 172 5.10 -8.59 22.44
C ALA A 172 5.22 -7.05 22.49
N SER A 173 5.62 -6.40 21.41
CA SER A 173 5.80 -4.94 21.35
C SER A 173 4.56 -4.16 20.98
N ILE A 174 3.50 -4.79 20.42
CA ILE A 174 2.29 -4.08 19.98
C ILE A 174 1.30 -3.76 21.12
N GLY A 175 1.61 -4.14 22.37
CA GLY A 175 0.80 -3.81 23.53
C GLY A 175 -0.61 -4.40 23.48
N ASP A 176 -1.61 -3.54 23.63
CA ASP A 176 -3.03 -3.92 23.68
C ASP A 176 -3.67 -4.14 22.29
N TYR A 177 -2.90 -3.96 21.22
CA TYR A 177 -3.40 -4.20 19.86
C TYR A 177 -3.26 -5.66 19.46
N ASP A 178 -4.18 -6.13 18.61
CA ASP A 178 -4.15 -7.49 18.07
C ASP A 178 -3.34 -7.56 16.77
N MET A 179 -2.48 -8.56 16.65
CA MET A 179 -1.81 -8.84 15.39
C MET A 179 -2.79 -9.53 14.42
N ASN A 180 -3.27 -8.78 13.42
CA ASN A 180 -4.20 -9.28 12.40
C ASN A 180 -3.64 -9.27 10.98
N GLY A 181 -2.34 -9.00 10.82
CA GLY A 181 -1.67 -9.05 9.53
C GLY A 181 -0.15 -9.09 9.64
N VAL A 182 0.47 -9.73 8.65
CA VAL A 182 1.93 -9.71 8.47
C VAL A 182 2.25 -9.51 6.98
N ALA A 183 2.93 -8.43 6.69
CA ALA A 183 3.56 -8.20 5.40
C ALA A 183 5.02 -8.67 5.47
N MET A 184 5.45 -9.55 4.58
CA MET A 184 6.81 -10.07 4.64
C MET A 184 7.51 -10.10 3.28
N SER A 185 8.83 -9.91 3.31
CA SER A 185 9.69 -10.06 2.14
C SER A 185 9.83 -11.54 1.77
N LYS A 186 10.22 -11.80 0.53
CA LYS A 186 10.53 -13.15 0.07
C LYS A 186 11.69 -13.79 0.86
N ALA A 187 12.65 -12.97 1.31
CA ALA A 187 13.77 -13.44 2.12
C ALA A 187 13.31 -13.91 3.50
N PHE A 188 12.42 -13.15 4.15
CA PHE A 188 11.85 -13.54 5.43
C PHE A 188 10.98 -14.83 5.31
N ALA A 189 10.14 -14.90 4.29
CA ALA A 189 9.33 -16.08 4.01
C ALA A 189 10.21 -17.33 3.76
N ALA A 190 11.33 -17.19 3.04
CA ALA A 190 12.28 -18.27 2.82
C ALA A 190 12.99 -18.71 4.10
N ALA A 191 13.31 -17.76 4.99
CA ALA A 191 13.87 -18.07 6.30
C ALA A 191 12.91 -18.89 7.15
N LEU A 192 11.62 -18.52 7.22
CA LEU A 192 10.57 -19.29 7.88
C LEU A 192 10.41 -20.69 7.25
N ALA A 193 10.37 -20.77 5.92
CA ALA A 193 10.23 -22.04 5.19
C ALA A 193 11.39 -23.01 5.46
N SER A 194 12.57 -22.50 5.81
CA SER A 194 13.77 -23.30 6.11
C SER A 194 13.76 -23.92 7.51
N LEU A 195 12.90 -23.43 8.40
CA LEU A 195 12.82 -23.93 9.78
C LEU A 195 12.32 -25.36 9.85
N LYS A 196 13.12 -26.21 10.50
CA LYS A 196 12.80 -27.63 10.71
C LYS A 196 13.01 -28.00 12.17
N VAL A 197 12.06 -28.71 12.73
CA VAL A 197 12.18 -29.36 14.04
C VAL A 197 12.17 -30.86 13.84
N ASN A 198 13.20 -31.54 14.29
CA ASN A 198 13.37 -32.97 14.07
C ASN A 198 13.24 -33.40 12.59
N GLY A 199 13.71 -32.58 11.66
CA GLY A 199 13.63 -32.85 10.23
C GLY A 199 12.30 -32.49 9.57
N VAL A 200 11.27 -32.10 10.33
CA VAL A 200 9.95 -31.71 9.83
C VAL A 200 9.89 -30.19 9.63
N ALA A 201 9.47 -29.77 8.42
CA ALA A 201 9.26 -28.36 8.12
C ALA A 201 8.15 -27.78 8.99
N GLN A 202 8.40 -26.62 9.61
CA GLN A 202 7.42 -25.97 10.48
C GLN A 202 6.41 -25.13 9.68
N TYR A 203 6.79 -24.66 8.49
CA TYR A 203 5.99 -23.84 7.60
C TYR A 203 5.96 -24.44 6.18
N PRO A 204 5.34 -25.62 6.00
CA PRO A 204 5.31 -26.31 4.70
C PRO A 204 4.57 -25.49 3.63
N GLU A 205 3.61 -24.63 4.02
CA GLU A 205 2.85 -23.73 3.17
C GLU A 205 3.70 -22.65 2.48
N LEU A 206 4.90 -22.39 2.99
CA LEU A 206 5.87 -21.45 2.38
C LEU A 206 6.90 -22.18 1.49
N GLY A 207 6.80 -23.50 1.40
CA GLY A 207 7.74 -24.31 0.63
C GLY A 207 7.76 -23.90 -0.85
N TRP A 208 8.95 -23.96 -1.47
CA TRP A 208 9.15 -23.68 -2.90
C TRP A 208 8.74 -22.27 -3.33
N GLY A 209 8.68 -21.31 -2.40
CA GLY A 209 8.27 -19.94 -2.68
C GLY A 209 6.76 -19.78 -2.91
N ALA A 210 5.96 -20.69 -2.37
CA ALA A 210 4.52 -20.59 -2.40
C ALA A 210 4.06 -19.30 -1.68
N LYS A 211 3.01 -18.68 -2.20
CA LYS A 211 2.36 -17.52 -1.58
C LYS A 211 1.26 -18.03 -0.66
N ALA A 212 1.58 -18.19 0.62
CA ALA A 212 0.55 -18.41 1.62
C ALA A 212 -0.26 -17.12 1.83
N THR A 213 -1.56 -17.24 2.03
CA THR A 213 -2.46 -16.13 2.38
C THR A 213 -2.69 -16.02 3.88
N SER A 214 -2.33 -17.06 4.63
CA SER A 214 -2.36 -17.08 6.10
C SER A 214 -1.34 -18.07 6.64
N ILE A 215 -0.78 -17.76 7.80
CA ILE A 215 0.12 -18.63 8.57
C ILE A 215 -0.42 -18.69 9.99
N LYS A 216 -0.63 -19.89 10.52
CA LYS A 216 -1.19 -20.11 11.87
C LYS A 216 -2.47 -19.29 12.14
N GLY A 217 -3.27 -19.03 11.11
CA GLY A 217 -4.53 -18.27 11.21
C GLY A 217 -4.38 -16.74 11.07
N VAL A 218 -3.17 -16.22 11.01
CA VAL A 218 -2.91 -14.80 10.78
C VAL A 218 -2.79 -14.55 9.27
N PRO A 219 -3.51 -13.57 8.70
CA PRO A 219 -3.36 -13.16 7.32
C PRO A 219 -1.93 -12.70 7.02
N VAL A 220 -1.38 -13.18 5.91
CA VAL A 220 -0.03 -12.79 5.47
C VAL A 220 -0.03 -12.42 3.99
N ASP A 221 0.85 -11.50 3.63
CA ASP A 221 1.17 -11.21 2.23
C ASP A 221 2.68 -11.20 2.00
N ILE A 222 3.11 -11.85 0.93
CA ILE A 222 4.53 -11.99 0.59
C ILE A 222 4.82 -11.17 -0.65
N ASN A 223 5.53 -10.06 -0.47
CA ASN A 223 5.80 -9.13 -1.55
C ASN A 223 7.25 -8.61 -1.49
N SER A 224 7.82 -8.37 -2.67
CA SER A 224 9.15 -7.76 -2.79
C SER A 224 9.17 -6.27 -2.45
N THR A 225 8.02 -5.63 -2.33
CA THR A 225 7.91 -4.22 -1.92
C THR A 225 8.28 -4.01 -0.46
N VAL A 226 8.10 -5.02 0.40
CA VAL A 226 8.49 -4.98 1.82
C VAL A 226 9.99 -4.75 2.01
N SER A 227 10.83 -5.27 1.11
CA SER A 227 12.28 -5.08 1.14
C SER A 227 12.77 -4.13 0.04
N PHE A 228 11.96 -3.11 -0.28
CA PHE A 228 12.36 -2.10 -1.27
C PHE A 228 13.46 -1.19 -0.74
N VAL A 229 13.41 -0.86 0.54
CA VAL A 229 14.50 -0.23 1.28
C VAL A 229 15.28 -1.32 1.99
N ASP A 230 16.60 -1.25 1.93
CA ASP A 230 17.50 -2.23 2.54
C ASP A 230 17.33 -2.24 4.07
N GLY A 231 17.25 -3.43 4.64
CA GLY A 231 17.13 -3.63 6.08
C GLY A 231 15.71 -4.01 6.54
N GLU A 232 14.69 -3.80 5.71
CA GLU A 232 13.31 -4.14 6.03
C GLU A 232 12.97 -5.56 5.56
N TYR A 233 12.43 -6.38 6.47
CA TYR A 233 12.14 -7.79 6.18
C TYR A 233 10.67 -8.14 6.36
N ALA A 234 10.01 -7.55 7.35
CA ALA A 234 8.59 -7.78 7.61
C ALA A 234 7.99 -6.65 8.43
N TYR A 235 6.68 -6.42 8.25
CA TYR A 235 5.84 -5.59 9.11
C TYR A 235 4.75 -6.48 9.70
N ALA A 236 4.52 -6.36 11.00
CA ALA A 236 3.51 -7.12 11.72
C ALA A 236 2.73 -6.19 12.64
N GLY A 237 1.41 -6.38 12.74
CA GLY A 237 0.58 -5.53 13.60
C GLY A 237 -0.89 -5.56 13.23
N ASP A 238 -1.61 -4.54 13.69
CA ASP A 238 -3.03 -4.34 13.43
C ASP A 238 -3.27 -3.59 12.11
N PHE A 239 -3.11 -4.28 11.00
CA PHE A 239 -3.33 -3.71 9.66
C PHE A 239 -4.78 -3.31 9.39
N ALA A 240 -5.73 -3.94 10.04
CA ALA A 240 -7.14 -3.68 9.81
C ALA A 240 -7.60 -2.32 10.37
N ASN A 241 -7.04 -1.92 11.52
CA ASN A 241 -7.49 -0.74 12.26
C ASN A 241 -6.47 0.42 12.24
N ALA A 242 -5.16 0.11 12.34
CA ALA A 242 -4.13 1.12 12.46
C ALA A 242 -3.84 1.85 11.14
N PHE A 243 -4.02 1.21 10.00
CA PHE A 243 -3.73 1.80 8.70
C PHE A 243 -4.90 1.66 7.74
N LYS A 244 -5.26 2.76 7.07
CA LYS A 244 -6.30 2.78 6.02
C LYS A 244 -5.77 3.46 4.79
N TRP A 245 -6.10 2.92 3.63
CA TRP A 245 -5.77 3.50 2.34
C TRP A 245 -7.04 3.83 1.56
N GLY A 246 -6.91 4.68 0.55
CA GLY A 246 -8.04 5.01 -0.30
C GLY A 246 -7.60 5.67 -1.59
N TYR A 247 -8.53 5.85 -2.51
CA TYR A 247 -8.31 6.57 -3.75
C TYR A 247 -9.41 7.61 -3.96
N ALA A 248 -9.03 8.74 -4.54
CA ALA A 248 -9.95 9.75 -5.01
C ALA A 248 -10.30 9.43 -6.47
N ASP A 249 -11.57 9.41 -6.78
CA ASP A 249 -12.20 8.84 -7.97
C ASP A 249 -11.86 9.57 -9.29
N LYS A 250 -10.54 9.69 -9.65
CA LYS A 250 -10.14 10.19 -10.97
C LYS A 250 -8.83 9.58 -11.45
N ILE A 251 -8.92 8.79 -12.54
CA ILE A 251 -7.78 8.48 -13.41
C ILE A 251 -7.88 9.37 -14.64
N ASN A 252 -6.89 10.22 -14.86
CA ASN A 252 -6.80 11.06 -16.04
C ASN A 252 -5.78 10.45 -17.00
N PHE A 253 -6.18 10.23 -18.24
CA PHE A 253 -5.28 9.85 -19.32
C PHE A 253 -5.08 11.07 -20.23
N GLU A 254 -3.83 11.36 -20.54
CA GLU A 254 -3.47 12.43 -21.45
C GLU A 254 -2.46 11.90 -22.48
N VAL A 255 -2.68 12.20 -23.76
CA VAL A 255 -1.73 11.93 -24.83
C VAL A 255 -1.00 13.22 -25.14
N ILE A 256 0.30 13.24 -24.90
CA ILE A 256 1.18 14.39 -25.20
C ILE A 256 1.85 14.10 -26.55
N GLU A 257 1.45 14.83 -27.61
CA GLU A 257 1.95 14.61 -28.97
C GLU A 257 3.40 15.09 -29.19
N TYR A 258 3.82 16.14 -28.52
CA TYR A 258 5.16 16.70 -28.64
C TYR A 258 5.67 17.12 -27.27
N GLY A 259 6.55 16.34 -26.74
CA GLY A 259 7.22 16.69 -25.50
C GLY A 259 8.02 15.54 -24.94
N ASN A 260 9.08 15.87 -24.29
CA ASN A 260 9.75 14.92 -23.43
C ASN A 260 8.85 14.67 -22.23
N PRO A 261 8.42 13.43 -21.92
CA PRO A 261 7.62 13.17 -20.72
C PRO A 261 8.37 13.50 -19.42
N ASP A 262 9.65 13.86 -19.52
CA ASP A 262 10.50 14.26 -18.39
C ASP A 262 10.61 15.81 -18.25
N ASN A 263 9.83 16.60 -19.00
CA ASN A 263 9.73 18.05 -18.88
C ASN A 263 8.39 18.48 -18.28
#